data_7f03284ae78d2bf262718f2dbd925eac
#
_entry.id   7f03284ae78d2bf262718f2dbd925eac
#
_cell.length_a   1.000
_cell.length_b   1.000
_cell.length_c   1.000
_cell.angle_alpha   90.00
_cell.angle_beta   90.00
_cell.angle_gamma   90.00
#
_symmetry.space_group_name_H-M   'P 1'
#
loop_
_entity.id
_entity.type
_entity.pdbx_description
1 polymer ?
#
loop_
_entity_poly.entity_id
_entity_poly.type
_entity_poly.pdbx_seq_one_letter_code
_entity_poly.pdbx_strand_id
1 'polypeptide(L)'
;MKVEAMKRKACRPQKNSSQVATNIDTAAEIGQQLGESRDQVYRYIRLTNLIPELLKMVDEHRIAFTPAVELSYLPEHEQRILYEEIEFADATPSLSQSQRLRKFSEQGRLSVDTVFAVLSEEKPNQKEQVRFMTEDIRKYFPKNYSNRDMQQTIIKLLENWQRKRERNTREER
;
A
#
# COMPACT_ATOMS: atom_id res chain seq x y z
N MET A 1 -11.69 -15.09 -13.50
CA MET A 1 -13.06 -15.52 -13.90
C MET A 1 -14.19 -14.79 -13.19
N LYS A 2 -14.24 -14.69 -11.85
CA LYS A 2 -15.32 -13.99 -11.10
C LYS A 2 -15.42 -12.51 -11.43
N VAL A 3 -14.30 -11.81 -11.52
CA VAL A 3 -14.20 -10.36 -11.77
C VAL A 3 -14.64 -10.00 -13.20
N GLU A 4 -14.28 -10.80 -14.20
CA GLU A 4 -14.74 -10.58 -15.59
C GLU A 4 -16.25 -10.83 -15.75
N ALA A 5 -16.80 -11.83 -15.05
CA ALA A 5 -18.24 -12.07 -15.03
C ALA A 5 -19.01 -10.89 -14.41
N MET A 6 -18.44 -10.25 -13.37
CA MET A 6 -18.98 -9.04 -12.76
C MET A 6 -18.93 -7.85 -13.72
N LYS A 7 -17.84 -7.66 -14.48
CA LYS A 7 -17.72 -6.60 -15.48
C LYS A 7 -18.77 -6.74 -16.59
N ARG A 8 -19.04 -7.95 -17.08
CA ARG A 8 -20.06 -8.19 -18.11
C ARG A 8 -21.47 -7.86 -17.64
N LYS A 9 -21.77 -8.00 -16.34
CA LYS A 9 -23.07 -7.64 -15.76
C LYS A 9 -23.19 -6.14 -15.46
N ALA A 10 -22.09 -5.47 -15.08
CA ALA A 10 -22.07 -4.07 -14.66
C ALA A 10 -21.93 -3.07 -15.83
N CYS A 11 -21.37 -3.48 -16.98
CA CYS A 11 -21.09 -2.61 -18.12
C CYS A 11 -22.01 -2.90 -19.31
N ARG A 12 -23.24 -2.41 -19.28
CA ARG A 12 -24.04 -2.20 -20.49
C ARG A 12 -24.72 -0.83 -20.42
N PRO A 13 -24.17 0.20 -21.08
CA PRO A 13 -24.91 1.42 -21.30
C PRO A 13 -25.93 1.17 -22.43
N GLN A 14 -27.19 0.92 -22.10
CA GLN A 14 -28.26 1.13 -23.07
C GLN A 14 -28.63 2.61 -23.07
N LYS A 15 -28.24 3.31 -24.14
CA LYS A 15 -28.96 4.50 -24.59
C LYS A 15 -30.32 4.03 -25.14
N ASN A 16 -31.42 4.34 -24.44
CA ASN A 16 -32.66 4.87 -25.03
C ASN A 16 -33.72 5.18 -23.97
N SER A 17 -34.15 6.42 -24.01
CA SER A 17 -35.51 6.99 -23.84
C SER A 17 -36.40 6.47 -22.71
N SER A 18 -36.72 7.39 -21.79
CA SER A 18 -38.06 7.56 -21.17
C SER A 18 -38.68 6.31 -20.54
N GLN A 19 -38.08 5.83 -19.51
CA GLN A 19 -38.77 5.20 -18.39
C GLN A 19 -38.02 5.64 -17.13
N VAL A 20 -38.76 5.88 -16.05
CA VAL A 20 -38.20 6.01 -14.70
C VAL A 20 -37.45 4.69 -14.45
N ALA A 21 -36.23 4.63 -14.95
CA ALA A 21 -35.30 3.53 -14.65
C ALA A 21 -35.02 3.67 -13.15
N THR A 22 -35.65 2.87 -12.35
CA THR A 22 -35.03 2.42 -11.11
C THR A 22 -33.62 1.99 -11.52
N ASN A 23 -32.63 2.86 -11.31
CA ASN A 23 -31.22 2.52 -11.44
C ASN A 23 -30.95 1.46 -10.37
N ILE A 24 -31.32 0.22 -10.70
CA ILE A 24 -30.92 -0.94 -9.91
C ILE A 24 -29.40 -0.92 -10.00
N ASP A 25 -28.79 -0.55 -8.91
CA ASP A 25 -27.33 -0.51 -8.81
C ASP A 25 -26.83 -1.95 -8.77
N THR A 26 -26.55 -2.48 -9.96
CA THR A 26 -26.10 -3.88 -10.15
C THR A 26 -24.90 -4.22 -9.24
N ALA A 27 -24.06 -3.23 -8.92
CA ALA A 27 -22.94 -3.43 -8.00
C ALA A 27 -23.42 -3.61 -6.55
N ALA A 28 -24.50 -2.91 -6.16
CA ALA A 28 -25.09 -3.09 -4.83
C ALA A 28 -25.77 -4.46 -4.70
N GLU A 29 -26.50 -4.90 -5.74
CA GLU A 29 -27.11 -6.24 -5.77
C GLU A 29 -26.07 -7.35 -5.70
N ILE A 30 -25.00 -7.25 -6.50
CA ILE A 30 -23.88 -8.21 -6.49
C ILE A 30 -23.20 -8.19 -5.10
N GLY A 31 -22.97 -7.02 -4.53
CA GLY A 31 -22.39 -6.87 -3.19
C GLY A 31 -23.24 -7.58 -2.14
N GLN A 32 -24.55 -7.35 -2.15
CA GLN A 32 -25.47 -8.00 -1.22
C GLN A 32 -25.46 -9.54 -1.36
N GLN A 33 -25.41 -10.08 -2.58
CA GLN A 33 -25.34 -11.52 -2.83
C GLN A 33 -24.02 -12.16 -2.34
N LEU A 34 -22.92 -11.38 -2.34
CA LEU A 34 -21.59 -11.84 -1.95
C LEU A 34 -21.22 -11.49 -0.49
N GLY A 35 -22.09 -10.75 0.22
CA GLY A 35 -21.79 -10.23 1.55
C GLY A 35 -20.75 -9.10 1.54
N GLU A 36 -20.57 -8.43 0.39
CA GLU A 36 -19.58 -7.37 0.18
C GLU A 36 -20.25 -6.00 0.04
N SER A 37 -19.53 -4.94 0.34
CA SER A 37 -20.01 -3.59 0.08
C SER A 37 -20.01 -3.28 -1.41
N ARG A 38 -20.89 -2.37 -1.85
CA ARG A 38 -20.92 -1.84 -3.22
C ARG A 38 -19.54 -1.34 -3.67
N ASP A 39 -18.85 -0.59 -2.82
CA ASP A 39 -17.52 -0.03 -3.11
C ASP A 39 -16.47 -1.14 -3.30
N GLN A 40 -16.59 -2.22 -2.54
CA GLN A 40 -15.71 -3.38 -2.70
C GLN A 40 -15.93 -4.07 -4.06
N VAL A 41 -17.18 -4.17 -4.53
CA VAL A 41 -17.49 -4.70 -5.87
C VAL A 41 -16.83 -3.84 -6.96
N TYR A 42 -16.92 -2.51 -6.85
CA TYR A 42 -16.23 -1.63 -7.81
C TYR A 42 -14.71 -1.79 -7.79
N ARG A 43 -14.11 -2.01 -6.62
CA ARG A 43 -12.67 -2.29 -6.50
C ARG A 43 -12.30 -3.61 -7.19
N TYR A 44 -13.11 -4.66 -7.06
CA TYR A 44 -12.91 -5.91 -7.80
C TYR A 44 -13.03 -5.71 -9.31
N ILE A 45 -14.06 -4.98 -9.76
CA ILE A 45 -14.22 -4.64 -11.17
C ILE A 45 -13.00 -3.87 -11.67
N ARG A 46 -12.46 -2.96 -10.86
CA ARG A 46 -11.29 -2.15 -11.22
C ARG A 46 -10.05 -3.00 -11.51
N LEU A 47 -9.84 -4.11 -10.83
CA LEU A 47 -8.72 -5.02 -11.08
C LEU A 47 -8.71 -5.58 -12.51
N THR A 48 -9.86 -5.61 -13.21
CA THR A 48 -9.89 -6.08 -14.61
C THR A 48 -9.20 -5.12 -15.59
N ASN A 49 -8.77 -3.96 -15.14
CA ASN A 49 -7.97 -3.02 -15.92
C ASN A 49 -6.46 -3.27 -15.77
N LEU A 50 -6.04 -4.22 -14.94
CA LEU A 50 -4.66 -4.66 -14.88
C LEU A 50 -4.32 -5.52 -16.10
N ILE A 51 -3.07 -5.44 -16.55
CA ILE A 51 -2.53 -6.39 -17.52
C ILE A 51 -2.54 -7.80 -16.91
N PRO A 52 -2.63 -8.86 -17.75
CA PRO A 52 -2.75 -10.24 -17.26
C PRO A 52 -1.62 -10.64 -16.30
N GLU A 53 -0.42 -10.18 -16.54
CA GLU A 53 0.78 -10.47 -15.75
C GLU A 53 0.64 -9.92 -14.31
N LEU A 54 0.24 -8.66 -14.16
CA LEU A 54 0.00 -8.06 -12.84
C LEU A 54 -1.21 -8.67 -12.14
N LEU A 55 -2.27 -8.99 -12.89
CA LEU A 55 -3.44 -9.67 -12.33
C LEU A 55 -3.08 -11.06 -11.79
N LYS A 56 -2.21 -11.79 -12.49
CA LYS A 56 -1.68 -13.07 -12.03
C LYS A 56 -0.90 -12.91 -10.71
N MET A 57 -0.08 -11.86 -10.58
CA MET A 57 0.63 -11.58 -9.31
C MET A 57 -0.33 -11.30 -8.15
N VAL A 58 -1.50 -10.72 -8.43
CA VAL A 58 -2.55 -10.52 -7.40
C VAL A 58 -3.17 -11.86 -7.00
N ASP A 59 -3.46 -12.72 -7.95
CA ASP A 59 -4.02 -14.06 -7.70
C ASP A 59 -3.03 -14.96 -6.92
N GLU A 60 -1.74 -14.79 -7.17
CA GLU A 60 -0.64 -15.46 -6.45
C GLU A 60 -0.30 -14.82 -5.09
N HIS A 61 -1.02 -13.76 -4.68
CA HIS A 61 -0.78 -12.99 -3.45
C HIS A 61 0.60 -12.31 -3.35
N ARG A 62 1.31 -12.15 -4.47
CA ARG A 62 2.55 -11.36 -4.55
C ARG A 62 2.27 -9.87 -4.42
N ILE A 63 1.19 -9.40 -5.01
CA ILE A 63 0.70 -8.03 -4.86
C ILE A 63 -0.61 -8.08 -4.06
N ALA A 64 -0.68 -7.30 -2.98
CA ALA A 64 -1.89 -7.22 -2.17
C ALA A 64 -3.02 -6.49 -2.92
N PHE A 65 -4.28 -6.79 -2.59
CA PHE A 65 -5.47 -6.26 -3.25
C PHE A 65 -5.50 -4.72 -3.33
N THR A 66 -5.23 -4.03 -2.21
CA THR A 66 -5.33 -2.57 -2.17
C THR A 66 -4.25 -1.86 -3.01
N PRO A 67 -2.96 -2.23 -2.96
CA PRO A 67 -1.97 -1.79 -3.93
C PRO A 67 -2.38 -2.05 -5.38
N ALA A 68 -2.88 -3.24 -5.70
CA ALA A 68 -3.30 -3.61 -7.05
C ALA A 68 -4.41 -2.70 -7.61
N VAL A 69 -5.38 -2.31 -6.76
CA VAL A 69 -6.42 -1.34 -7.15
C VAL A 69 -5.80 0.01 -7.52
N GLU A 70 -4.80 0.50 -6.79
CA GLU A 70 -4.10 1.74 -7.14
C GLU A 70 -3.34 1.61 -8.47
N LEU A 71 -2.67 0.48 -8.70
CA LEU A 71 -1.94 0.21 -9.94
C LEU A 71 -2.85 0.08 -11.17
N SER A 72 -4.09 -0.34 -10.99
CA SER A 72 -5.07 -0.44 -12.08
C SER A 72 -5.49 0.92 -12.67
N TYR A 73 -5.07 2.04 -12.08
CA TYR A 73 -5.26 3.37 -12.63
C TYR A 73 -4.17 3.77 -13.63
N LEU A 74 -3.05 3.04 -13.68
CA LEU A 74 -1.99 3.27 -14.63
C LEU A 74 -2.44 2.84 -16.04
N PRO A 75 -2.04 3.56 -17.10
CA PRO A 75 -2.23 3.09 -18.47
C PRO A 75 -1.41 1.83 -18.75
N GLU A 76 -1.83 1.03 -19.72
CA GLU A 76 -1.26 -0.30 -20.00
C GLU A 76 0.27 -0.28 -20.22
N HIS A 77 0.80 0.72 -20.93
CA HIS A 77 2.23 0.83 -21.18
C HIS A 77 3.04 1.07 -19.89
N GLU A 78 2.51 1.83 -18.93
CA GLU A 78 3.15 2.05 -17.63
C GLU A 78 3.04 0.83 -16.73
N GLN A 79 1.95 0.07 -16.84
CA GLN A 79 1.81 -1.21 -16.14
C GLN A 79 2.84 -2.23 -16.63
N ARG A 80 3.20 -2.23 -17.92
CA ARG A 80 4.27 -3.08 -18.47
C ARG A 80 5.63 -2.69 -17.92
N ILE A 81 5.96 -1.40 -17.89
CA ILE A 81 7.19 -0.89 -17.25
C ILE A 81 7.24 -1.34 -15.79
N LEU A 82 6.15 -1.16 -15.06
CA LEU A 82 6.10 -1.58 -13.66
C LEU A 82 6.30 -3.09 -13.50
N TYR A 83 5.70 -3.90 -14.35
CA TYR A 83 5.86 -5.36 -14.30
C TYR A 83 7.32 -5.76 -14.51
N GLU A 84 7.97 -5.21 -15.53
CA GLU A 84 9.38 -5.47 -15.82
C GLU A 84 10.29 -5.09 -14.64
N GLU A 85 10.03 -3.94 -14.01
CA GLU A 85 10.80 -3.48 -12.86
C GLU A 85 10.54 -4.30 -11.59
N ILE A 86 9.33 -4.82 -11.38
CA ILE A 86 9.02 -5.75 -10.29
C ILE A 86 9.81 -7.05 -10.44
N GLU A 87 9.86 -7.61 -11.66
CA GLU A 87 10.62 -8.84 -11.93
C GLU A 87 12.14 -8.60 -11.83
N PHE A 88 12.62 -7.44 -12.27
CA PHE A 88 14.04 -7.09 -12.17
C PHE A 88 14.50 -6.87 -10.72
N ALA A 89 13.73 -6.13 -9.94
CA ALA A 89 14.06 -5.79 -8.55
C ALA A 89 13.67 -6.89 -7.53
N ASP A 90 12.93 -7.91 -7.95
CA ASP A 90 12.29 -8.91 -7.07
C ASP A 90 11.54 -8.24 -5.89
N ALA A 91 10.88 -7.13 -6.17
CA ALA A 91 10.24 -6.28 -5.17
C ALA A 91 8.86 -5.80 -5.63
N THR A 92 7.82 -6.15 -4.90
CA THR A 92 6.45 -5.71 -5.19
C THR A 92 6.13 -4.40 -4.46
N PRO A 93 5.36 -3.48 -5.05
CA PRO A 93 5.07 -2.19 -4.43
C PRO A 93 4.15 -2.31 -3.22
N SER A 94 4.45 -1.56 -2.17
CA SER A 94 3.55 -1.34 -1.03
C SER A 94 2.41 -0.37 -1.42
N LEU A 95 1.39 -0.24 -0.57
CA LEU A 95 0.29 0.70 -0.83
C LEU A 95 0.78 2.14 -1.04
N SER A 96 1.68 2.62 -0.19
CA SER A 96 2.23 3.97 -0.31
C SER A 96 3.05 4.17 -1.59
N GLN A 97 3.78 3.16 -2.01
CA GLN A 97 4.52 3.16 -3.27
C GLN A 97 3.56 3.16 -4.47
N SER A 98 2.51 2.32 -4.45
CA SER A 98 1.48 2.27 -5.51
C SER A 98 0.76 3.61 -5.68
N GLN A 99 0.40 4.27 -4.58
CA GLN A 99 -0.21 5.59 -4.61
C GLN A 99 0.72 6.66 -5.19
N ARG A 100 2.01 6.58 -4.89
CA ARG A 100 3.02 7.48 -5.47
C ARG A 100 3.21 7.22 -6.96
N LEU A 101 3.30 5.96 -7.38
CA LEU A 101 3.39 5.59 -8.80
C LEU A 101 2.18 6.11 -9.58
N ARG A 102 0.97 5.92 -9.06
CA ARG A 102 -0.25 6.49 -9.62
C ARG A 102 -0.16 8.01 -9.75
N LYS A 103 0.30 8.71 -8.72
CA LYS A 103 0.46 10.17 -8.75
C LYS A 103 1.50 10.61 -9.78
N PHE A 104 2.60 9.89 -9.95
CA PHE A 104 3.57 10.16 -11.02
C PHE A 104 2.97 9.94 -12.40
N SER A 105 2.16 8.90 -12.59
CA SER A 105 1.41 8.64 -13.82
C SER A 105 0.44 9.79 -14.16
N GLU A 106 -0.37 10.23 -13.18
CA GLU A 106 -1.30 11.37 -13.34
C GLU A 106 -0.58 12.67 -13.72
N GLN A 107 0.70 12.82 -13.35
CA GLN A 107 1.55 13.95 -13.71
C GLN A 107 2.32 13.75 -15.02
N GLY A 108 2.19 12.61 -15.69
CA GLY A 108 2.95 12.26 -16.89
C GLY A 108 4.46 12.12 -16.64
N ARG A 109 4.85 11.77 -15.41
CA ARG A 109 6.25 11.69 -14.95
C ARG A 109 6.69 10.27 -14.60
N LEU A 110 5.87 9.27 -14.89
CA LEU A 110 6.22 7.89 -14.63
C LEU A 110 7.18 7.41 -15.73
N SER A 111 8.38 7.02 -15.33
CA SER A 111 9.44 6.47 -16.18
C SER A 111 10.04 5.24 -15.50
N VAL A 112 10.83 4.47 -16.23
CA VAL A 112 11.58 3.31 -15.72
C VAL A 112 12.39 3.71 -14.47
N ASP A 113 13.16 4.81 -14.55
CA ASP A 113 13.97 5.30 -13.43
C ASP A 113 13.13 5.65 -12.20
N THR A 114 11.94 6.25 -12.43
CA THR A 114 11.03 6.61 -11.35
C THR A 114 10.45 5.35 -10.67
N VAL A 115 10.07 4.35 -11.45
CA VAL A 115 9.56 3.08 -10.94
C VAL A 115 10.65 2.36 -10.13
N PHE A 116 11.85 2.25 -10.72
CA PHE A 116 12.99 1.64 -10.05
C PHE A 116 13.33 2.35 -8.73
N ALA A 117 13.40 3.68 -8.71
CA ALA A 117 13.68 4.46 -7.51
C ALA A 117 12.63 4.21 -6.41
N VAL A 118 11.33 4.15 -6.78
CA VAL A 118 10.25 3.88 -5.83
C VAL A 118 10.30 2.45 -5.29
N LEU A 119 10.58 1.46 -6.14
CA LEU A 119 10.65 0.04 -5.71
C LEU A 119 11.89 -0.26 -4.86
N SER A 120 13.01 0.43 -5.12
CA SER A 120 14.28 0.27 -4.38
C SER A 120 14.26 0.93 -3.00
N GLU A 121 13.23 1.72 -2.66
CA GLU A 121 13.10 2.30 -1.33
C GLU A 121 12.86 1.23 -0.27
N GLU A 122 13.62 1.31 0.84
CA GLU A 122 13.35 0.49 2.01
C GLU A 122 11.92 0.66 2.51
N LYS A 123 11.17 -0.42 2.52
CA LYS A 123 9.81 -0.40 3.06
C LYS A 123 9.84 -0.17 4.57
N PRO A 124 8.91 0.62 5.13
CA PRO A 124 8.85 0.87 6.58
C PRO A 124 8.83 -0.41 7.43
N ASN A 125 8.29 -1.50 6.88
CA ASN A 125 8.23 -2.80 7.56
C ASN A 125 9.56 -3.57 7.56
N GLN A 126 10.52 -3.19 6.70
CA GLN A 126 11.85 -3.81 6.60
C GLN A 126 12.88 -3.11 7.50
N LYS A 127 12.57 -1.93 8.04
CA LYS A 127 13.43 -1.25 9.00
C LYS A 127 13.39 -1.97 10.34
N GLU A 128 14.56 -2.32 10.85
CA GLU A 128 14.65 -2.82 12.22
C GLU A 128 14.03 -1.81 13.19
N GLN A 129 13.05 -2.26 13.94
CA GLN A 129 12.33 -1.42 14.91
C GLN A 129 12.30 -2.14 16.25
N VAL A 130 12.81 -1.47 17.26
CA VAL A 130 12.58 -1.88 18.65
C VAL A 130 11.32 -1.18 19.14
N ARG A 131 10.27 -1.95 19.40
CA ARG A 131 8.98 -1.44 19.90
C ARG A 131 8.85 -1.82 21.37
N PHE A 132 8.54 -0.82 22.17
CA PHE A 132 8.18 -1.01 23.58
C PHE A 132 6.69 -0.76 23.74
N MET A 133 6.03 -1.56 24.57
CA MET A 133 4.66 -1.26 24.97
C MET A 133 4.66 0.03 25.80
N THR A 134 3.77 0.95 25.46
CA THR A 134 3.70 2.26 26.14
C THR A 134 3.48 2.09 27.65
N GLU A 135 2.71 1.08 28.06
CA GLU A 135 2.44 0.76 29.46
C GLU A 135 3.69 0.39 30.24
N ASP A 136 4.62 -0.37 29.63
CA ASP A 136 5.85 -0.81 30.26
C ASP A 136 6.80 0.35 30.53
N ILE A 137 6.80 1.34 29.65
CA ILE A 137 7.69 2.49 29.76
C ILE A 137 7.04 3.61 30.60
N ARG A 138 5.73 3.80 30.48
CA ARG A 138 4.98 4.90 31.08
C ARG A 138 5.19 5.02 32.59
N LYS A 139 5.35 3.91 33.29
CA LYS A 139 5.60 3.87 34.75
C LYS A 139 6.87 4.56 35.21
N TYR A 140 7.84 4.77 34.30
CA TYR A 140 9.11 5.40 34.59
C TYR A 140 9.10 6.93 34.30
N PHE A 141 8.00 7.46 33.75
CA PHE A 141 7.89 8.86 33.33
C PHE A 141 6.76 9.59 34.04
N PRO A 142 6.90 10.91 34.25
CA PRO A 142 5.83 11.75 34.76
C PRO A 142 4.57 11.69 33.87
N LYS A 143 3.39 11.86 34.50
CA LYS A 143 2.10 11.77 33.78
C LYS A 143 1.93 12.79 32.65
N ASN A 144 2.59 13.94 32.74
CA ASN A 144 2.55 15.02 31.77
C ASN A 144 3.48 14.86 30.57
N TYR A 145 4.34 13.81 30.56
CA TYR A 145 5.22 13.56 29.42
C TYR A 145 4.44 13.05 28.22
N SER A 146 4.67 13.64 27.05
CA SER A 146 4.18 13.10 25.78
C SER A 146 5.02 11.89 25.34
N ASN A 147 4.52 11.11 24.39
CA ASN A 147 5.29 10.00 23.80
C ASN A 147 6.61 10.49 23.20
N ARG A 148 6.65 11.70 22.65
CA ARG A 148 7.84 12.33 22.10
C ARG A 148 8.87 12.68 23.17
N ASP A 149 8.42 13.20 24.31
CA ASP A 149 9.30 13.55 25.44
C ASP A 149 9.92 12.29 26.05
N MET A 150 9.12 11.21 26.18
CA MET A 150 9.61 9.91 26.65
C MET A 150 10.70 9.37 25.71
N GLN A 151 10.45 9.41 24.41
CA GLN A 151 11.40 8.94 23.39
C GLN A 151 12.72 9.73 23.43
N GLN A 152 12.65 11.06 23.50
CA GLN A 152 13.84 11.91 23.59
C GLN A 152 14.65 11.65 24.87
N THR A 153 13.96 11.43 25.99
CA THR A 153 14.62 11.11 27.25
C THR A 153 15.33 9.76 27.19
N ILE A 154 14.70 8.74 26.60
CA ILE A 154 15.30 7.42 26.40
C ILE A 154 16.59 7.56 25.56
N ILE A 155 16.53 8.28 24.44
CA ILE A 155 17.68 8.50 23.58
C ILE A 155 18.85 9.15 24.38
N LYS A 156 18.57 10.23 25.12
CA LYS A 156 19.60 10.88 25.96
C LYS A 156 20.22 9.96 27.00
N LEU A 157 19.40 9.10 27.61
CA LEU A 157 19.91 8.12 28.58
C LEU A 157 20.83 7.08 27.92
N LEU A 158 20.47 6.62 26.74
CA LEU A 158 21.28 5.66 25.97
C LEU A 158 22.59 6.29 25.50
N GLU A 159 22.59 7.54 25.04
CA GLU A 159 23.81 8.29 24.70
C GLU A 159 24.76 8.43 25.90
N ASN A 160 24.23 8.78 27.07
CA ASN A 160 25.02 8.89 28.30
C ASN A 160 25.58 7.52 28.75
N TRP A 161 24.80 6.46 28.60
CA TRP A 161 25.23 5.11 28.91
C TRP A 161 26.38 4.68 27.97
N GLN A 162 26.23 4.95 26.66
CA GLN A 162 27.29 4.65 25.69
C GLN A 162 28.57 5.38 26.00
N ARG A 163 28.53 6.70 26.31
CA ARG A 163 29.72 7.46 26.70
C ARG A 163 30.42 6.93 27.96
N LYS A 164 29.63 6.43 28.93
CA LYS A 164 30.18 5.79 30.13
C LYS A 164 30.88 4.49 29.77
N ARG A 165 30.28 3.66 28.95
CA ARG A 165 30.85 2.40 28.50
C ARG A 165 32.16 2.57 27.75
N GLU A 166 32.22 3.55 26.84
CA GLU A 166 33.43 3.86 26.08
C GLU A 166 34.57 4.36 26.99
N ARG A 167 34.28 5.10 28.04
CA ARG A 167 35.30 5.51 29.03
C ARG A 167 35.85 4.34 29.81
N ASN A 168 34.97 3.50 30.35
CA ASN A 168 35.40 2.32 31.10
C ASN A 168 36.27 1.38 30.24
N THR A 169 35.93 1.17 28.98
CA THR A 169 36.69 0.34 28.06
C THR A 169 38.10 0.95 27.74
N ARG A 170 38.25 2.30 27.85
CA ARG A 170 39.55 2.96 27.68
C ARG A 170 40.44 2.90 28.94
N GLU A 171 39.81 2.87 30.12
CA GLU A 171 40.54 2.76 31.41
C GLU A 171 41.00 1.34 31.70
N GLU A 172 40.40 0.33 31.08
CA GLU A 172 40.77 -1.09 31.20
C GLU A 172 41.86 -1.52 30.19
N ARG A 173 42.32 -0.64 29.30
CA ARG A 173 43.42 -0.89 28.34
C ARG A 173 44.71 -0.19 28.73
#